data_718ecb48481978a09b2e8d56cb6c7cc6
#
_entry.id   718ecb48481978a09b2e8d56cb6c7cc6
#
_cell.length_a   1.000
_cell.length_b   1.000
_cell.length_c   1.000
_cell.angle_alpha   90.00
_cell.angle_beta   90.00
_cell.angle_gamma   90.00
#
_symmetry.space_group_name_H-M   'P 1'
#
loop_
_entity.id
_entity.type
_entity.pdbx_description
1 polymer ?
#
loop_
_entity_poly.entity_id
_entity_poly.type
_entity_poly.pdbx_seq_one_letter_code
_entity_poly.pdbx_strand_id
1 'polypeptide(L)'
;MNSQPVSPKTIALDGPYEHVWLHTRGIRLHAAVAGDPRAPLVVLVHGTFGAWVDFRRVIAPLAERGFRVAAMDMRGYGMSDKPPARAGDPTRIAAGDIAGAITALGHDRAHIVGHDTGGAIAWVFAGMYPERTASLVSVSAAHPGDMRAHLRARPWELMFMLVRVAVGRLPIGVHHACAGLLPRVWRRELTLNTAPGFAGTSEFEDALQLRIRAARIDNALRGIVRNTRMLTASRQTRTLIDAPTLLLHPRQSVWARIDTRAAKRLATPPATDTVARTKNVPHVENPQGFVAALARFLP
;
A
#
# COMPACT_ATOMS: atom_id res chain seq x y z
N MET A 1 -12.27 27.79 -3.46
CA MET A 1 -11.70 26.96 -4.53
C MET A 1 -12.63 25.79 -4.76
N ASN A 2 -13.21 25.67 -5.96
CA ASN A 2 -14.24 24.69 -6.32
C ASN A 2 -13.83 23.27 -5.99
N SER A 3 -14.63 22.60 -5.18
CA SER A 3 -14.49 21.20 -4.78
C SER A 3 -15.11 20.24 -5.82
N GLN A 4 -15.02 20.57 -7.11
CA GLN A 4 -15.53 19.63 -8.13
C GLN A 4 -14.69 18.35 -8.14
N PRO A 5 -15.35 17.19 -8.24
CA PRO A 5 -14.68 15.90 -8.39
C PRO A 5 -13.78 15.92 -9.63
N VAL A 6 -12.58 15.37 -9.48
CA VAL A 6 -11.59 15.30 -10.55
C VAL A 6 -11.76 13.98 -11.30
N SER A 7 -11.63 14.01 -12.62
CA SER A 7 -11.71 12.79 -13.44
C SER A 7 -10.58 11.79 -13.09
N PRO A 8 -10.83 10.49 -13.06
CA PRO A 8 -9.80 9.47 -12.91
C PRO A 8 -8.67 9.57 -13.94
N LYS A 9 -8.94 10.11 -15.13
CA LYS A 9 -7.92 10.35 -16.18
C LYS A 9 -6.76 11.25 -15.74
N THR A 10 -6.93 12.06 -14.68
CA THR A 10 -5.88 12.97 -14.18
C THR A 10 -4.69 12.23 -13.55
N ILE A 11 -4.82 10.95 -13.26
CA ILE A 11 -3.76 10.07 -12.79
C ILE A 11 -3.52 8.88 -13.74
N ALA A 12 -4.13 8.86 -14.92
CA ALA A 12 -3.80 7.92 -16.00
C ALA A 12 -2.56 8.46 -16.74
N LEU A 13 -1.40 8.34 -16.11
CA LEU A 13 -0.14 8.83 -16.65
C LEU A 13 0.39 7.88 -17.72
N ASP A 14 0.88 8.43 -18.82
CA ASP A 14 1.63 7.68 -19.81
C ASP A 14 3.00 7.26 -19.25
N GLY A 15 3.46 6.07 -19.65
CA GLY A 15 4.74 5.53 -19.22
C GLY A 15 5.03 4.18 -19.83
N PRO A 16 6.16 3.55 -19.49
CA PRO A 16 6.54 2.21 -19.98
C PRO A 16 5.73 1.10 -19.25
N TYR A 17 4.43 1.27 -19.22
CA TYR A 17 3.42 0.36 -18.66
C TYR A 17 2.08 0.61 -19.36
N GLU A 18 1.19 -0.36 -19.29
CA GLU A 18 -0.18 -0.27 -19.77
C GLU A 18 -1.17 -0.18 -18.61
N HIS A 19 -2.27 0.56 -18.81
CA HIS A 19 -3.38 0.60 -17.86
C HIS A 19 -4.36 -0.51 -18.15
N VAL A 20 -4.55 -1.43 -17.20
CA VAL A 20 -5.46 -2.57 -17.34
C VAL A 20 -6.58 -2.52 -16.30
N TRP A 21 -7.71 -3.11 -16.68
CA TRP A 21 -8.90 -3.22 -15.84
C TRP A 21 -9.12 -4.67 -15.46
N LEU A 22 -8.94 -4.98 -14.19
CA LEU A 22 -9.02 -6.31 -13.63
C LEU A 22 -10.43 -6.54 -13.08
N HIS A 23 -11.22 -7.38 -13.73
CA HIS A 23 -12.58 -7.71 -13.30
C HIS A 23 -12.53 -8.78 -12.22
N THR A 24 -12.92 -8.45 -11.00
CA THR A 24 -12.91 -9.39 -9.89
C THR A 24 -14.04 -9.11 -8.90
N ARG A 25 -14.73 -10.15 -8.43
CA ARG A 25 -15.71 -10.11 -7.35
C ARG A 25 -16.77 -9.01 -7.50
N GLY A 26 -17.16 -8.73 -8.75
CA GLY A 26 -18.19 -7.73 -9.10
C GLY A 26 -17.72 -6.28 -9.04
N ILE A 27 -16.41 -6.03 -9.13
CA ILE A 27 -15.80 -4.71 -9.30
C ILE A 27 -14.70 -4.76 -10.35
N ARG A 28 -14.33 -3.57 -10.83
CA ARG A 28 -13.14 -3.36 -11.66
C ARG A 28 -12.05 -2.74 -10.82
N LEU A 29 -10.90 -3.36 -10.81
CA LEU A 29 -9.69 -2.79 -10.24
C LEU A 29 -8.79 -2.30 -11.37
N HIS A 30 -8.22 -1.14 -11.19
CA HIS A 30 -7.21 -0.60 -12.08
C HIS A 30 -5.83 -1.09 -11.64
N ALA A 31 -4.97 -1.39 -12.62
CA ALA A 31 -3.54 -1.58 -12.40
C ALA A 31 -2.73 -1.01 -13.57
N ALA A 32 -1.57 -0.42 -13.25
CA ALA A 32 -0.52 -0.12 -14.22
C ALA A 32 0.42 -1.32 -14.29
N VAL A 33 0.60 -1.89 -15.47
CA VAL A 33 1.23 -3.21 -15.65
C VAL A 33 2.33 -3.16 -16.70
N ALA A 34 3.49 -3.79 -16.42
CA ALA A 34 4.59 -3.94 -17.37
C ALA A 34 5.25 -5.33 -17.26
N GLY A 35 6.07 -5.70 -18.24
CA GLY A 35 6.82 -6.95 -18.29
C GLY A 35 6.13 -8.07 -19.06
N ASP A 36 6.82 -9.19 -19.27
CA ASP A 36 6.27 -10.36 -20.00
C ASP A 36 5.08 -10.94 -19.20
N PRO A 37 3.92 -11.16 -19.82
CA PRO A 37 2.77 -11.80 -19.16
C PRO A 37 3.04 -13.16 -18.52
N ARG A 38 4.09 -13.89 -18.96
CA ARG A 38 4.48 -15.18 -18.42
C ARG A 38 5.53 -15.12 -17.31
N ALA A 39 6.12 -13.95 -17.11
CA ALA A 39 7.13 -13.75 -16.07
C ALA A 39 6.52 -13.81 -14.65
N PRO A 40 7.30 -14.12 -13.60
CA PRO A 40 6.81 -14.12 -12.24
C PRO A 40 6.12 -12.80 -11.87
N LEU A 41 4.91 -12.88 -11.30
CA LEU A 41 4.09 -11.70 -11.02
C LEU A 41 4.52 -11.03 -9.71
N VAL A 42 4.71 -9.71 -9.75
CA VAL A 42 4.86 -8.83 -8.58
C VAL A 42 3.66 -7.90 -8.52
N VAL A 43 2.89 -7.97 -7.42
CA VAL A 43 1.76 -7.07 -7.16
C VAL A 43 2.20 -6.01 -6.15
N LEU A 44 2.13 -4.73 -6.54
CA LEU A 44 2.45 -3.58 -5.72
C LEU A 44 1.17 -2.95 -5.17
N VAL A 45 1.06 -2.87 -3.83
CA VAL A 45 -0.16 -2.40 -3.13
C VAL A 45 0.18 -1.15 -2.32
N HIS A 46 -0.45 -0.03 -2.65
CA HIS A 46 -0.18 1.28 -2.07
C HIS A 46 -0.74 1.47 -0.66
N GLY A 47 -0.25 2.51 0.04
CA GLY A 47 -0.74 2.92 1.35
C GLY A 47 -2.02 3.77 1.31
N THR A 48 -2.53 4.13 2.50
CA THR A 48 -3.80 4.88 2.66
C THR A 48 -3.83 6.21 1.92
N PHE A 49 -2.72 6.96 1.89
CA PHE A 49 -2.67 8.30 1.28
C PHE A 49 -2.12 8.28 -0.15
N GLY A 50 -1.86 7.08 -0.68
CA GLY A 50 -1.29 6.84 -2.01
C GLY A 50 -2.29 6.32 -3.02
N ALA A 51 -1.75 5.94 -4.17
CA ALA A 51 -2.42 5.24 -5.27
C ALA A 51 -1.33 4.51 -6.08
N TRP A 52 -1.70 3.84 -7.18
CA TRP A 52 -0.75 3.19 -8.09
C TRP A 52 0.42 4.11 -8.51
N VAL A 53 0.16 5.42 -8.62
CA VAL A 53 1.14 6.43 -9.03
C VAL A 53 2.37 6.51 -8.13
N ASP A 54 2.29 6.05 -6.88
CA ASP A 54 3.43 5.98 -5.98
C ASP A 54 4.52 5.03 -6.50
N PHE A 55 4.11 4.01 -7.27
CA PHE A 55 5.00 3.00 -7.84
C PHE A 55 5.40 3.27 -9.29
N ARG A 56 4.96 4.38 -9.93
CA ARG A 56 5.20 4.67 -11.35
C ARG A 56 6.67 4.59 -11.79
N ARG A 57 7.60 4.92 -10.87
CA ARG A 57 9.06 4.86 -11.11
C ARG A 57 9.67 3.49 -10.76
N VAL A 58 8.87 2.54 -10.27
CA VAL A 58 9.29 1.20 -9.84
C VAL A 58 8.89 0.14 -10.87
N ILE A 59 7.76 0.34 -11.57
CA ILE A 59 7.16 -0.64 -12.45
C ILE A 59 8.13 -1.10 -13.54
N ALA A 60 8.61 -0.20 -14.38
CA ALA A 60 9.49 -0.54 -15.51
C ALA A 60 10.84 -1.11 -15.05
N PRO A 61 11.56 -0.52 -14.06
CA PRO A 61 12.82 -1.10 -13.61
C PRO A 61 12.70 -2.50 -13.00
N LEU A 62 11.56 -2.89 -12.44
CA LEU A 62 11.30 -4.27 -12.03
C LEU A 62 10.95 -5.16 -13.23
N ALA A 63 10.19 -4.65 -14.19
CA ALA A 63 9.89 -5.39 -15.41
C ALA A 63 11.14 -5.72 -16.23
N GLU A 64 12.10 -4.78 -16.32
CA GLU A 64 13.41 -4.97 -16.93
C GLU A 64 14.25 -6.06 -16.23
N ARG A 65 13.92 -6.42 -14.99
CA ARG A 65 14.54 -7.53 -14.25
C ARG A 65 13.83 -8.87 -14.43
N GLY A 66 12.91 -8.96 -15.38
CA GLY A 66 12.24 -10.20 -15.74
C GLY A 66 10.99 -10.50 -14.92
N PHE A 67 10.35 -9.49 -14.31
CA PHE A 67 9.07 -9.66 -13.63
C PHE A 67 7.89 -9.13 -14.45
N ARG A 68 6.72 -9.76 -14.31
CA ARG A 68 5.44 -9.11 -14.61
C ARG A 68 5.07 -8.26 -13.40
N VAL A 69 4.93 -6.95 -13.55
CA VAL A 69 4.70 -6.01 -12.44
C VAL A 69 3.34 -5.36 -12.58
N ALA A 70 2.54 -5.41 -11.53
CA ALA A 70 1.22 -4.79 -11.48
C ALA A 70 1.10 -3.85 -10.26
N ALA A 71 1.15 -2.54 -10.48
CA ALA A 71 0.85 -1.54 -9.46
C ALA A 71 -0.66 -1.26 -9.47
N MET A 72 -1.37 -1.78 -8.48
CA MET A 72 -2.83 -1.72 -8.45
C MET A 72 -3.36 -0.57 -7.59
N ASP A 73 -4.46 0.05 -8.02
CA ASP A 73 -5.30 0.85 -7.16
C ASP A 73 -6.22 -0.06 -6.33
N MET A 74 -6.16 0.07 -5.01
CA MET A 74 -7.07 -0.67 -4.14
C MET A 74 -8.53 -0.22 -4.36
N ARG A 75 -9.48 -1.10 -4.03
CA ARG A 75 -10.90 -0.79 -3.96
C ARG A 75 -11.17 0.55 -3.27
N GLY A 76 -11.86 1.46 -3.94
CA GLY A 76 -12.17 2.80 -3.42
C GLY A 76 -11.11 3.85 -3.69
N TYR A 77 -10.04 3.52 -4.42
CA TYR A 77 -8.93 4.43 -4.74
C TYR A 77 -8.77 4.66 -6.22
N GLY A 78 -8.04 5.72 -6.54
CA GLY A 78 -7.52 5.99 -7.86
C GLY A 78 -8.54 5.78 -8.98
N MET A 79 -8.18 4.99 -9.96
CA MET A 79 -9.06 4.64 -11.08
C MET A 79 -9.92 3.39 -10.84
N SER A 80 -9.72 2.65 -9.72
CA SER A 80 -10.56 1.50 -9.34
C SER A 80 -11.98 1.92 -8.96
N ASP A 81 -12.91 0.98 -9.07
CA ASP A 81 -14.30 1.15 -8.63
C ASP A 81 -14.39 1.49 -7.13
N LYS A 82 -15.37 2.32 -6.79
CA LYS A 82 -15.61 2.85 -5.44
C LYS A 82 -16.98 2.43 -4.90
N PRO A 83 -17.19 1.11 -4.71
CA PRO A 83 -18.49 0.60 -4.27
C PRO A 83 -18.82 1.05 -2.85
N PRO A 84 -20.09 1.05 -2.47
CA PRO A 84 -20.53 1.23 -1.09
C PRO A 84 -19.80 0.28 -0.13
N ALA A 85 -19.79 0.63 1.15
CA ALA A 85 -19.24 -0.26 2.18
C ALA A 85 -20.01 -1.58 2.20
N ARG A 86 -19.30 -2.69 2.16
CA ARG A 86 -19.87 -4.02 2.37
C ARG A 86 -19.78 -4.42 3.84
N ALA A 87 -20.70 -5.25 4.29
CA ALA A 87 -20.57 -5.93 5.56
C ALA A 87 -19.36 -6.89 5.54
N GLY A 88 -18.68 -7.04 6.67
CA GLY A 88 -17.52 -7.92 6.82
C GLY A 88 -16.22 -7.18 7.15
N ASP A 89 -15.16 -7.95 7.29
CA ASP A 89 -13.81 -7.42 7.56
C ASP A 89 -13.24 -6.78 6.28
N PRO A 90 -13.00 -5.47 6.26
CA PRO A 90 -12.53 -4.76 5.07
C PRO A 90 -11.13 -5.23 4.63
N THR A 91 -10.29 -5.69 5.56
CA THR A 91 -8.94 -6.22 5.25
C THR A 91 -9.03 -7.53 4.48
N ARG A 92 -9.95 -8.42 4.90
CA ARG A 92 -10.22 -9.69 4.20
C ARG A 92 -10.83 -9.47 2.82
N ILE A 93 -11.70 -8.45 2.69
CA ILE A 93 -12.27 -8.07 1.39
C ILE A 93 -11.16 -7.61 0.45
N ALA A 94 -10.25 -6.75 0.91
CA ALA A 94 -9.13 -6.26 0.12
C ALA A 94 -8.11 -7.36 -0.22
N ALA A 95 -7.85 -8.30 0.70
CA ALA A 95 -7.03 -9.48 0.41
C ALA A 95 -7.67 -10.36 -0.69
N GLY A 96 -8.99 -10.55 -0.65
CA GLY A 96 -9.70 -11.24 -1.73
C GLY A 96 -9.67 -10.50 -3.07
N ASP A 97 -9.58 -9.17 -3.06
CA ASP A 97 -9.39 -8.37 -4.28
C ASP A 97 -8.00 -8.62 -4.91
N ILE A 98 -6.95 -8.74 -4.08
CA ILE A 98 -5.61 -9.12 -4.56
C ILE A 98 -5.65 -10.52 -5.18
N ALA A 99 -6.31 -11.49 -4.52
CA ALA A 99 -6.47 -12.83 -5.07
C ALA A 99 -7.14 -12.80 -6.44
N GLY A 100 -8.23 -12.03 -6.57
CA GLY A 100 -8.91 -11.87 -7.85
C GLY A 100 -8.07 -11.16 -8.92
N ALA A 101 -7.26 -10.18 -8.53
CA ALA A 101 -6.35 -9.48 -9.44
C ALA A 101 -5.27 -10.42 -10.00
N ILE A 102 -4.68 -11.28 -9.15
CA ILE A 102 -3.71 -12.31 -9.58
C ILE A 102 -4.32 -13.23 -10.64
N THR A 103 -5.56 -13.74 -10.40
CA THR A 103 -6.28 -14.56 -11.37
C THR A 103 -6.58 -13.81 -12.67
N ALA A 104 -7.05 -12.56 -12.57
CA ALA A 104 -7.37 -11.75 -13.75
C ALA A 104 -6.13 -11.41 -14.61
N LEU A 105 -4.94 -11.42 -13.99
CA LEU A 105 -3.65 -11.28 -14.69
C LEU A 105 -3.11 -12.60 -15.24
N GLY A 106 -3.83 -13.73 -15.08
CA GLY A 106 -3.45 -15.04 -15.61
C GLY A 106 -2.43 -15.80 -14.78
N HIS A 107 -2.29 -15.46 -13.48
CA HIS A 107 -1.32 -16.11 -12.60
C HIS A 107 -2.00 -16.87 -11.45
N ASP A 108 -1.33 -17.92 -10.95
CA ASP A 108 -1.79 -18.69 -9.78
C ASP A 108 -1.27 -18.08 -8.49
N ARG A 109 -0.07 -17.51 -8.49
CA ARG A 109 0.63 -16.94 -7.33
C ARG A 109 1.40 -15.68 -7.70
N ALA A 110 1.71 -14.86 -6.70
CA ALA A 110 2.46 -13.63 -6.89
C ALA A 110 3.37 -13.29 -5.71
N HIS A 111 4.40 -12.50 -5.96
CA HIS A 111 5.15 -11.75 -4.94
C HIS A 111 4.32 -10.54 -4.55
N ILE A 112 3.98 -10.39 -3.28
CA ILE A 112 3.13 -9.29 -2.79
C ILE A 112 3.98 -8.26 -2.08
N VAL A 113 4.03 -7.07 -2.63
CA VAL A 113 4.76 -5.92 -2.07
C VAL A 113 3.75 -4.88 -1.59
N GLY A 114 3.61 -4.70 -0.30
CA GLY A 114 2.62 -3.79 0.27
C GLY A 114 3.25 -2.71 1.15
N HIS A 115 2.83 -1.46 0.94
CA HIS A 115 3.23 -0.32 1.74
C HIS A 115 2.10 0.13 2.68
N ASP A 116 2.42 0.50 3.93
CA ASP A 116 1.47 1.02 4.93
C ASP A 116 0.22 0.13 5.04
N THR A 117 -0.96 0.63 4.71
CA THR A 117 -2.21 -0.16 4.71
C THR A 117 -2.18 -1.29 3.68
N GLY A 118 -1.56 -1.07 2.51
CA GLY A 118 -1.33 -2.12 1.52
C GLY A 118 -0.47 -3.25 2.09
N GLY A 119 0.53 -2.93 2.90
CA GLY A 119 1.33 -3.91 3.61
C GLY A 119 0.53 -4.67 4.68
N ALA A 120 -0.32 -3.99 5.44
CA ALA A 120 -1.23 -4.64 6.38
C ALA A 120 -2.18 -5.64 5.68
N ILE A 121 -2.66 -5.28 4.47
CA ILE A 121 -3.48 -6.17 3.63
C ILE A 121 -2.64 -7.33 3.09
N ALA A 122 -1.39 -7.08 2.68
CA ALA A 122 -0.47 -8.11 2.19
C ALA A 122 -0.18 -9.19 3.27
N TRP A 123 -0.01 -8.79 4.52
CA TRP A 123 0.09 -9.72 5.65
C TRP A 123 -1.15 -10.60 5.81
N VAL A 124 -2.34 -10.00 5.72
CA VAL A 124 -3.62 -10.75 5.79
C VAL A 124 -3.78 -11.65 4.59
N PHE A 125 -3.37 -11.19 3.40
CA PHE A 125 -3.38 -12.00 2.18
C PHE A 125 -2.52 -13.24 2.32
N ALA A 126 -1.26 -13.09 2.74
CA ALA A 126 -0.33 -14.21 2.90
C ALA A 126 -0.83 -15.26 3.89
N GLY A 127 -1.52 -14.84 4.97
CA GLY A 127 -2.14 -15.78 5.91
C GLY A 127 -3.44 -16.42 5.41
N MET A 128 -4.15 -15.81 4.47
CA MET A 128 -5.41 -16.34 3.91
C MET A 128 -5.22 -17.16 2.65
N TYR A 129 -4.19 -16.89 1.88
CA TYR A 129 -3.91 -17.48 0.58
C TYR A 129 -2.43 -17.90 0.49
N PRO A 130 -1.96 -18.81 1.37
CA PRO A 130 -0.55 -19.22 1.40
C PRO A 130 -0.09 -19.80 0.05
N GLU A 131 -0.93 -20.60 -0.60
CA GLU A 131 -0.66 -21.21 -1.91
C GLU A 131 -0.49 -20.17 -3.03
N ARG A 132 -1.08 -18.99 -2.88
CA ARG A 132 -1.05 -17.89 -3.84
C ARG A 132 0.04 -16.85 -3.55
N THR A 133 0.76 -17.01 -2.44
CA THR A 133 1.83 -16.11 -2.00
C THR A 133 3.18 -16.69 -2.35
N ALA A 134 3.86 -16.12 -3.36
CA ALA A 134 5.22 -16.52 -3.71
C ALA A 134 6.23 -15.95 -2.70
N SER A 135 6.06 -14.69 -2.31
CA SER A 135 6.76 -14.04 -1.20
C SER A 135 5.96 -12.82 -0.70
N LEU A 136 6.28 -12.35 0.50
CA LEU A 136 5.72 -11.16 1.13
C LEU A 136 6.81 -10.11 1.33
N VAL A 137 6.59 -8.90 0.84
CA VAL A 137 7.41 -7.73 1.16
C VAL A 137 6.56 -6.69 1.89
N SER A 138 6.90 -6.46 3.14
CA SER A 138 6.19 -5.52 4.03
C SER A 138 6.97 -4.22 4.13
N VAL A 139 6.49 -3.17 3.43
CA VAL A 139 7.17 -1.87 3.37
C VAL A 139 6.58 -0.92 4.40
N SER A 140 7.35 -0.63 5.45
CA SER A 140 6.92 0.21 6.59
C SER A 140 5.50 -0.14 7.07
N ALA A 141 5.26 -1.44 7.25
CA ALA A 141 3.97 -2.00 7.61
C ALA A 141 4.11 -3.20 8.54
N ALA A 142 3.02 -3.61 9.15
CA ALA A 142 2.95 -4.81 9.97
C ALA A 142 1.56 -5.46 9.88
N HIS A 143 1.47 -6.70 10.33
CA HIS A 143 0.17 -7.35 10.48
C HIS A 143 -0.74 -6.51 11.41
N PRO A 144 -2.02 -6.27 11.05
CA PRO A 144 -2.92 -5.41 11.84
C PRO A 144 -3.04 -5.80 13.33
N GLY A 145 -2.95 -7.10 13.64
CA GLY A 145 -2.95 -7.59 15.02
C GLY A 145 -1.71 -7.16 15.82
N ASP A 146 -0.54 -7.13 15.18
CA ASP A 146 0.72 -6.72 15.83
C ASP A 146 0.78 -5.22 16.02
N MET A 147 0.30 -4.46 15.02
CA MET A 147 0.13 -3.04 15.10
C MET A 147 -0.80 -2.65 16.26
N ARG A 148 -1.95 -3.35 16.40
CA ARG A 148 -2.88 -3.14 17.51
C ARG A 148 -2.27 -3.48 18.86
N ALA A 149 -1.53 -4.58 18.95
CA ALA A 149 -0.84 -4.99 20.16
C ALA A 149 0.25 -3.97 20.55
N HIS A 150 0.98 -3.46 19.58
CA HIS A 150 1.97 -2.41 19.79
C HIS A 150 1.34 -1.10 20.29
N LEU A 151 0.26 -0.65 19.65
CA LEU A 151 -0.50 0.54 20.05
C LEU A 151 -1.06 0.44 21.47
N ARG A 152 -1.51 -0.73 21.90
CA ARG A 152 -1.98 -0.92 23.29
C ARG A 152 -0.85 -0.87 24.31
N ALA A 153 0.33 -1.40 23.95
CA ALA A 153 1.47 -1.46 24.84
C ALA A 153 2.25 -0.12 24.91
N ARG A 154 2.31 0.61 23.78
CA ARG A 154 3.13 1.81 23.61
C ARG A 154 2.44 2.86 22.73
N PRO A 155 1.29 3.43 23.16
CA PRO A 155 0.51 4.36 22.33
C PRO A 155 1.28 5.61 21.91
N TRP A 156 2.22 6.08 22.76
CA TRP A 156 3.03 7.27 22.50
C TRP A 156 4.00 7.10 21.31
N GLU A 157 4.44 5.88 20.98
CA GLU A 157 5.36 5.64 19.86
C GLU A 157 4.70 5.83 18.49
N LEU A 158 3.37 5.69 18.43
CA LEU A 158 2.57 5.78 17.22
C LEU A 158 1.43 6.81 17.36
N MET A 159 1.67 7.89 18.11
CA MET A 159 0.67 8.93 18.39
C MET A 159 0.05 9.49 17.12
N PHE A 160 0.86 9.70 16.05
CA PHE A 160 0.35 10.17 14.76
C PHE A 160 -0.63 9.16 14.13
N MET A 161 -0.36 7.86 14.26
CA MET A 161 -1.27 6.83 13.78
C MET A 161 -2.56 6.76 14.60
N LEU A 162 -2.49 7.00 15.91
CA LEU A 162 -3.69 7.09 16.76
C LEU A 162 -4.59 8.26 16.33
N VAL A 163 -4.00 9.43 16.10
CA VAL A 163 -4.73 10.60 15.58
C VAL A 163 -5.36 10.28 14.23
N ARG A 164 -4.61 9.66 13.32
CA ARG A 164 -5.10 9.22 12.00
C ARG A 164 -6.31 8.27 12.13
N VAL A 165 -6.23 7.27 13.00
CA VAL A 165 -7.32 6.31 13.24
C VAL A 165 -8.53 7.00 13.89
N ALA A 166 -8.32 7.91 14.84
CA ALA A 166 -9.38 8.67 15.49
C ALA A 166 -10.11 9.57 14.48
N VAL A 167 -9.38 10.34 13.68
CA VAL A 167 -9.93 11.16 12.60
C VAL A 167 -10.71 10.30 11.60
N GLY A 168 -10.17 9.15 11.20
CA GLY A 168 -10.85 8.23 10.27
C GLY A 168 -12.17 7.65 10.81
N ARG A 169 -12.48 7.80 12.11
CA ARG A 169 -13.76 7.40 12.70
C ARG A 169 -14.83 8.49 12.66
N LEU A 170 -14.46 9.71 12.34
CA LEU A 170 -15.44 10.80 12.20
C LEU A 170 -16.43 10.49 11.07
N PRO A 171 -17.66 11.02 11.14
CA PRO A 171 -18.63 10.91 10.06
C PRO A 171 -18.10 11.47 8.74
N ILE A 172 -18.45 10.84 7.62
CA ILE A 172 -17.94 11.25 6.31
C ILE A 172 -18.30 12.69 5.95
N GLY A 173 -19.42 13.23 6.45
CA GLY A 173 -19.79 14.62 6.27
C GLY A 173 -18.75 15.61 6.82
N VAL A 174 -18.09 15.28 7.96
CA VAL A 174 -17.01 16.10 8.52
C VAL A 174 -15.81 16.13 7.56
N HIS A 175 -15.45 14.98 6.98
CA HIS A 175 -14.37 14.91 6.01
C HIS A 175 -14.66 15.71 4.74
N HIS A 176 -15.91 15.68 4.26
CA HIS A 176 -16.33 16.50 3.11
C HIS A 176 -16.31 18.01 3.45
N ALA A 177 -16.78 18.40 4.64
CA ALA A 177 -16.72 19.79 5.08
C ALA A 177 -15.26 20.29 5.20
N CYS A 178 -14.33 19.42 5.60
CA CYS A 178 -12.90 19.71 5.74
C CYS A 178 -12.09 19.44 4.46
N ALA A 179 -12.72 19.12 3.33
CA ALA A 179 -12.01 18.75 2.09
C ALA A 179 -11.03 19.82 1.59
N GLY A 180 -11.25 21.09 1.91
CA GLY A 180 -10.31 22.18 1.62
C GLY A 180 -8.95 22.06 2.31
N LEU A 181 -8.88 21.33 3.43
CA LEU A 181 -7.63 21.07 4.16
C LEU A 181 -6.82 19.89 3.59
N LEU A 182 -7.40 19.13 2.67
CA LEU A 182 -6.81 17.91 2.10
C LEU A 182 -5.36 18.12 1.60
N PRO A 183 -5.02 19.18 0.85
CA PRO A 183 -3.63 19.40 0.43
C PRO A 183 -2.65 19.58 1.59
N ARG A 184 -3.09 20.26 2.67
CA ARG A 184 -2.25 20.44 3.88
C ARG A 184 -2.04 19.14 4.63
N VAL A 185 -3.08 18.32 4.74
CA VAL A 185 -3.02 17.02 5.40
C VAL A 185 -2.10 16.07 4.63
N TRP A 186 -2.21 16.00 3.30
CA TRP A 186 -1.36 15.17 2.45
C TRP A 186 0.10 15.62 2.48
N ARG A 187 0.35 16.93 2.41
CA ARG A 187 1.71 17.47 2.56
C ARG A 187 2.31 17.09 3.90
N ARG A 188 1.59 17.31 5.00
CA ARG A 188 2.07 16.95 6.34
C ARG A 188 2.33 15.46 6.48
N GLU A 189 1.43 14.63 6.00
CA GLU A 189 1.59 13.18 5.99
C GLU A 189 2.85 12.76 5.23
N LEU A 190 3.01 13.23 4.00
CA LEU A 190 4.17 12.90 3.19
C LEU A 190 5.48 13.41 3.83
N THR A 191 5.52 14.64 4.34
CA THR A 191 6.69 15.19 5.04
C THR A 191 7.08 14.37 6.28
N LEU A 192 6.11 13.91 7.07
CA LEU A 192 6.37 13.09 8.26
C LEU A 192 6.90 11.69 7.91
N ASN A 193 6.55 11.17 6.75
CA ASN A 193 6.90 9.82 6.31
C ASN A 193 8.09 9.75 5.35
N THR A 194 8.63 10.88 4.92
CA THR A 194 9.84 10.96 4.09
C THR A 194 11.04 11.47 4.88
N ALA A 195 12.24 11.22 4.38
CA ALA A 195 13.48 11.72 4.95
C ALA A 195 13.53 13.27 4.86
N PRO A 196 14.14 13.96 5.83
CA PRO A 196 14.14 15.43 5.88
C PRO A 196 14.64 16.11 4.60
N GLY A 197 15.63 15.52 3.92
CA GLY A 197 16.18 16.06 2.67
C GLY A 197 15.29 15.85 1.43
N PHE A 198 14.22 15.05 1.53
CA PHE A 198 13.31 14.82 0.41
C PHE A 198 12.22 15.90 0.34
N ALA A 199 11.78 16.41 1.47
CA ALA A 199 10.81 17.50 1.50
C ALA A 199 11.40 18.77 0.83
N GLY A 200 10.68 19.30 -0.15
CA GLY A 200 11.13 20.48 -0.94
C GLY A 200 11.85 20.15 -2.25
N THR A 201 12.06 18.87 -2.57
CA THR A 201 12.50 18.45 -3.90
C THR A 201 11.34 18.49 -4.92
N SER A 202 11.68 18.57 -6.22
CA SER A 202 10.69 18.46 -7.30
C SER A 202 9.92 17.14 -7.26
N GLU A 203 10.61 16.06 -6.90
CA GLU A 203 10.04 14.72 -6.75
C GLU A 203 9.01 14.64 -5.63
N PHE A 204 9.26 15.36 -4.51
CA PHE A 204 8.30 15.47 -3.42
C PHE A 204 7.02 16.18 -3.88
N GLU A 205 7.16 17.33 -4.54
CA GLU A 205 6.01 18.11 -5.03
C GLU A 205 5.21 17.32 -6.07
N ASP A 206 5.88 16.63 -7.00
CA ASP A 206 5.25 15.80 -8.01
C ASP A 206 4.45 14.65 -7.36
N ALA A 207 5.06 13.92 -6.43
CA ALA A 207 4.38 12.86 -5.67
C ALA A 207 3.18 13.40 -4.87
N LEU A 208 3.34 14.56 -4.22
CA LEU A 208 2.27 15.22 -3.46
C LEU A 208 1.09 15.59 -4.35
N GLN A 209 1.35 16.21 -5.51
CA GLN A 209 0.31 16.62 -6.44
C GLN A 209 -0.46 15.43 -7.00
N LEU A 210 0.21 14.34 -7.35
CA LEU A 210 -0.42 13.12 -7.83
C LEU A 210 -1.30 12.47 -6.75
N ARG A 211 -0.83 12.40 -5.51
CA ARG A 211 -1.60 11.90 -4.37
C ARG A 211 -2.85 12.75 -4.09
N ILE A 212 -2.72 14.09 -4.18
CA ILE A 212 -3.86 15.01 -4.01
C ILE A 212 -4.87 14.81 -5.14
N ARG A 213 -4.42 14.68 -6.39
CA ARG A 213 -5.32 14.41 -7.54
C ARG A 213 -6.05 13.09 -7.34
N ALA A 214 -5.36 12.01 -6.96
CA ALA A 214 -5.96 10.72 -6.67
C ALA A 214 -7.03 10.80 -5.55
N ALA A 215 -6.75 11.54 -4.48
CA ALA A 215 -7.68 11.72 -3.37
C ALA A 215 -8.92 12.58 -3.71
N ARG A 216 -8.83 13.43 -4.74
CA ARG A 216 -9.94 14.27 -5.24
C ARG A 216 -10.82 13.59 -6.27
N ILE A 217 -10.46 12.40 -6.75
CA ILE A 217 -11.35 11.62 -7.63
C ILE A 217 -12.66 11.34 -6.89
N ASP A 218 -13.77 11.40 -7.62
CA ASP A 218 -15.10 11.22 -7.03
C ASP A 218 -15.17 9.95 -6.16
N ASN A 219 -15.75 10.09 -4.98
CA ASN A 219 -15.88 9.04 -3.96
C ASN A 219 -14.56 8.44 -3.40
N ALA A 220 -13.36 8.87 -3.85
CA ALA A 220 -12.09 8.36 -3.33
C ALA A 220 -11.91 8.65 -1.83
N LEU A 221 -12.34 9.82 -1.36
CA LEU A 221 -12.23 10.19 0.06
C LEU A 221 -12.92 9.19 1.00
N ARG A 222 -14.06 8.63 0.58
CA ARG A 222 -14.78 7.57 1.35
C ARG A 222 -13.92 6.30 1.47
N GLY A 223 -13.24 5.91 0.39
CA GLY A 223 -12.30 4.77 0.38
C GLY A 223 -11.12 5.01 1.32
N ILE A 224 -10.50 6.19 1.24
CA ILE A 224 -9.36 6.60 2.06
C ILE A 224 -9.72 6.57 3.55
N VAL A 225 -10.83 7.21 3.93
CA VAL A 225 -11.32 7.23 5.32
C VAL A 225 -11.60 5.82 5.84
N ARG A 226 -12.22 4.96 5.03
CA ARG A 226 -12.46 3.56 5.38
C ARG A 226 -11.16 2.79 5.60
N ASN A 227 -10.16 2.98 4.75
CA ASN A 227 -8.90 2.25 4.82
C ASN A 227 -8.01 2.68 6.01
N THR A 228 -8.17 3.89 6.55
CA THR A 228 -7.48 4.26 7.80
C THR A 228 -7.82 3.32 8.96
N ARG A 229 -8.99 2.70 8.92
CA ARG A 229 -9.46 1.74 9.93
C ARG A 229 -8.85 0.35 9.79
N MET A 230 -8.34 0.00 8.61
CA MET A 230 -7.79 -1.34 8.32
C MET A 230 -6.51 -1.63 9.09
N LEU A 231 -5.70 -0.62 9.41
CA LEU A 231 -4.45 -0.77 10.16
C LEU A 231 -4.61 -1.48 11.51
N THR A 232 -5.83 -1.49 12.05
CA THR A 232 -6.13 -2.10 13.36
C THR A 232 -7.32 -3.06 13.31
N ALA A 233 -7.88 -3.38 12.13
CA ALA A 233 -9.20 -4.00 12.00
C ALA A 233 -9.21 -5.54 12.05
N SER A 234 -8.15 -6.22 11.68
CA SER A 234 -8.18 -7.68 11.52
C SER A 234 -8.24 -8.43 12.86
N ARG A 235 -9.18 -9.38 12.95
CA ARG A 235 -9.12 -10.48 13.93
C ARG A 235 -8.07 -11.50 13.44
N GLN A 236 -7.28 -12.01 14.36
CA GLN A 236 -6.11 -12.84 14.11
C GLN A 236 -6.41 -14.05 13.21
N THR A 237 -5.65 -14.18 12.12
CA THR A 237 -5.36 -15.48 11.54
C THR A 237 -4.24 -16.12 12.39
N ARG A 238 -4.47 -17.31 12.93
CA ARG A 238 -3.46 -18.04 13.71
C ARG A 238 -2.51 -18.84 12.81
N THR A 239 -2.72 -18.84 11.51
CA THR A 239 -1.92 -19.59 10.53
C THR A 239 -0.55 -18.95 10.40
N LEU A 240 0.49 -19.72 10.56
CA LEU A 240 1.86 -19.32 10.22
C LEU A 240 1.94 -19.07 8.71
N ILE A 241 2.71 -18.07 8.34
CA ILE A 241 2.97 -17.73 6.95
C ILE A 241 4.26 -18.42 6.54
N ASP A 242 4.17 -19.31 5.54
CA ASP A 242 5.33 -20.07 5.03
C ASP A 242 6.09 -19.30 3.96
N ALA A 243 5.46 -18.32 3.31
CA ALA A 243 6.07 -17.55 2.24
C ALA A 243 7.31 -16.78 2.74
N PRO A 244 8.43 -16.80 2.00
CA PRO A 244 9.58 -15.96 2.28
C PRO A 244 9.15 -14.50 2.48
N THR A 245 9.61 -13.87 3.56
CA THR A 245 9.16 -12.54 3.94
C THR A 245 10.32 -11.57 4.10
N LEU A 246 10.21 -10.39 3.47
CA LEU A 246 11.10 -9.25 3.65
C LEU A 246 10.39 -8.13 4.43
N LEU A 247 11.00 -7.66 5.51
CA LEU A 247 10.61 -6.47 6.24
C LEU A 247 11.49 -5.30 5.79
N LEU A 248 10.91 -4.38 5.04
CA LEU A 248 11.63 -3.25 4.44
C LEU A 248 11.15 -1.94 5.08
N HIS A 249 11.96 -1.38 5.96
CA HIS A 249 11.60 -0.17 6.71
C HIS A 249 12.86 0.56 7.21
N PRO A 250 12.76 1.83 7.65
CA PRO A 250 13.90 2.56 8.20
C PRO A 250 14.36 1.96 9.52
N ARG A 251 15.64 2.12 9.84
CA ARG A 251 16.23 1.69 11.11
C ARG A 251 15.72 2.53 12.28
N GLN A 252 14.57 2.19 12.81
CA GLN A 252 13.94 2.85 13.95
C GLN A 252 13.57 1.82 15.02
N SER A 253 13.68 2.21 16.29
CA SER A 253 13.40 1.33 17.42
C SER A 253 11.97 0.80 17.46
N VAL A 254 11.01 1.56 16.92
CA VAL A 254 9.61 1.13 16.81
C VAL A 254 9.47 -0.07 15.89
N TRP A 255 10.14 -0.06 14.73
CA TRP A 255 10.11 -1.17 13.77
C TRP A 255 10.78 -2.41 14.34
N ALA A 256 11.96 -2.29 14.96
CA ALA A 256 12.64 -3.42 15.61
C ALA A 256 11.76 -4.13 16.64
N ARG A 257 10.92 -3.38 17.37
CA ARG A 257 9.95 -3.97 18.32
C ARG A 257 8.75 -4.62 17.64
N ILE A 258 8.32 -4.09 16.53
CA ILE A 258 7.25 -4.68 15.71
C ILE A 258 7.72 -5.96 15.05
N ASP A 259 8.97 -5.99 14.54
CA ASP A 259 9.58 -7.15 13.89
C ASP A 259 9.65 -8.38 14.80
N THR A 260 9.92 -8.20 16.08
CA THR A 260 9.90 -9.31 17.06
C THR A 260 8.52 -9.96 17.19
N ARG A 261 7.45 -9.23 16.88
CA ARG A 261 6.07 -9.76 16.84
C ARG A 261 5.79 -10.40 15.48
N ALA A 262 6.24 -9.76 14.40
CA ALA A 262 6.10 -10.26 13.04
C ALA A 262 6.76 -11.63 12.87
N ALA A 263 7.96 -11.82 13.42
CA ALA A 263 8.68 -13.10 13.39
C ALA A 263 7.88 -14.27 13.96
N LYS A 264 7.00 -14.01 14.94
CA LYS A 264 6.12 -15.05 15.53
C LYS A 264 4.98 -15.50 14.61
N ARG A 265 4.78 -14.86 13.49
CA ARG A 265 3.76 -15.18 12.47
C ARG A 265 4.32 -15.94 11.29
N LEU A 266 5.63 -16.08 11.22
CA LEU A 266 6.34 -16.65 10.09
C LEU A 266 6.90 -18.02 10.45
N ALA A 267 6.84 -18.95 9.53
CA ALA A 267 7.45 -20.28 9.68
C ALA A 267 8.98 -20.19 9.64
N THR A 268 9.52 -19.23 8.88
CA THR A 268 10.95 -18.94 8.79
C THR A 268 11.22 -17.49 9.20
N PRO A 269 12.39 -17.19 9.80
CA PRO A 269 12.75 -15.82 10.14
C PRO A 269 12.71 -14.90 8.93
N PRO A 270 12.16 -13.68 9.05
CA PRO A 270 12.11 -12.73 7.95
C PRO A 270 13.51 -12.19 7.62
N ALA A 271 13.76 -11.91 6.34
CA ALA A 271 14.81 -11.00 5.93
C ALA A 271 14.43 -9.56 6.34
N THR A 272 15.44 -8.75 6.68
CA THR A 272 15.24 -7.32 6.97
C THR A 272 16.19 -6.50 6.12
N ASP A 273 15.70 -5.40 5.53
CA ASP A 273 16.54 -4.49 4.75
C ASP A 273 16.07 -3.04 4.92
N THR A 274 16.93 -2.12 4.51
CA THR A 274 16.63 -0.68 4.52
C THR A 274 17.08 -0.05 3.21
N VAL A 275 16.34 0.92 2.70
CA VAL A 275 16.77 1.73 1.56
C VAL A 275 17.48 2.98 2.07
N ALA A 276 18.71 3.21 1.60
CA ALA A 276 19.52 4.33 2.05
C ALA A 276 18.86 5.68 1.76
N ARG A 277 18.96 6.62 2.71
CA ARG A 277 18.43 7.99 2.63
C ARG A 277 16.92 8.06 2.46
N THR A 278 16.20 7.06 2.91
CA THR A 278 14.72 7.05 2.90
C THR A 278 14.16 6.84 4.30
N LYS A 279 12.87 7.13 4.44
CA LYS A 279 12.11 6.84 5.65
C LYS A 279 11.05 5.79 5.36
N ASN A 280 9.78 6.13 5.50
CA ASN A 280 8.67 5.17 5.40
C ASN A 280 8.17 4.95 3.97
N VAL A 281 8.60 5.75 2.99
CA VAL A 281 8.10 5.73 1.60
C VAL A 281 9.24 5.53 0.59
N PRO A 282 10.07 4.47 0.75
CA PRO A 282 11.29 4.29 -0.03
C PRO A 282 11.06 4.20 -1.55
N HIS A 283 9.93 3.64 -1.99
CA HIS A 283 9.54 3.53 -3.40
C HIS A 283 9.26 4.88 -4.07
N VAL A 284 9.00 5.94 -3.30
CA VAL A 284 8.85 7.32 -3.79
C VAL A 284 10.15 8.09 -3.64
N GLU A 285 10.83 7.96 -2.48
CA GLU A 285 12.02 8.71 -2.13
C GLU A 285 13.26 8.27 -2.92
N ASN A 286 13.46 6.97 -3.09
CA ASN A 286 14.59 6.36 -3.80
C ASN A 286 14.11 5.11 -4.55
N PRO A 287 13.41 5.26 -5.69
CA PRO A 287 12.88 4.14 -6.46
C PRO A 287 13.94 3.14 -6.90
N GLN A 288 15.13 3.61 -7.28
CA GLN A 288 16.24 2.74 -7.70
C GLN A 288 16.76 1.89 -6.55
N GLY A 289 16.99 2.50 -5.38
CA GLY A 289 17.39 1.77 -4.18
C GLY A 289 16.32 0.78 -3.71
N PHE A 290 15.05 1.14 -3.85
CA PHE A 290 13.92 0.26 -3.54
C PHE A 290 13.88 -0.94 -4.48
N VAL A 291 13.99 -0.73 -5.79
CA VAL A 291 14.09 -1.81 -6.79
C VAL A 291 15.28 -2.72 -6.54
N ALA A 292 16.44 -2.15 -6.19
CA ALA A 292 17.63 -2.94 -5.86
C ALA A 292 17.42 -3.80 -4.60
N ALA A 293 16.73 -3.29 -3.58
CA ALA A 293 16.38 -4.07 -2.38
C ALA A 293 15.42 -5.23 -2.72
N LEU A 294 14.41 -4.98 -3.55
CA LEU A 294 13.51 -6.03 -4.02
C LEU A 294 14.26 -7.09 -4.83
N ALA A 295 15.13 -6.69 -5.76
CA ALA A 295 15.89 -7.61 -6.63
C ALA A 295 16.90 -8.48 -5.87
N ARG A 296 17.34 -8.09 -4.67
CA ARG A 296 18.16 -8.96 -3.80
C ARG A 296 17.35 -10.04 -3.09
N PHE A 297 16.06 -9.80 -2.92
CA PHE A 297 15.20 -10.70 -2.16
C PHE A 297 14.31 -11.57 -3.07
N LEU A 298 13.80 -11.01 -4.15
CA LEU A 298 12.99 -11.75 -5.13
C LEU A 298 13.89 -12.67 -5.95
N PRO A 299 13.44 -13.90 -6.28
CA PRO A 299 14.24 -14.88 -7.02
C PRO A 299 14.49 -14.47 -8.47
#